data_6b732643611595110c9cc470ef772a7a
#
_entry.id   6b732643611595110c9cc470ef772a7a
#
_cell.length_a   1.000
_cell.length_b   1.000
_cell.length_c   1.000
_cell.angle_alpha   90.00
_cell.angle_beta   90.00
_cell.angle_gamma   90.00
#
_symmetry.space_group_name_H-M   'P 1'
#
loop_
_entity.id
_entity.type
_entity.pdbx_description
1 polymer ?
#
loop_
_entity_poly.entity_id
_entity_poly.type
_entity_poly.pdbx_seq_one_letter_code
_entity_poly.pdbx_strand_id
1 'polypeptide(L)'
;MQQLLTTVFLIVYSLTIAGVVLVIITDNRNPLKTLPWMLVLVFAPGVGLLVYFFFGQNLSKRKIIPRRTRKRIDGWLEKEHAADPSAVPARWQPLARLLEQTAHALPLSGSRIVPYIDGQSKMEALLAAIAEAEHHIHIQYYILCDDDAGRQLRDALVAKARQGIRVRILYDDVGCARVKKRFFEEMRAEGIEVFAFLHVQFPRFTSKVNYRNHRKIAVIDGRIGFIGGMILDVMFFVLL
;
A
#
# COMPACT_ATOMS: atom_id res chain seq x y z
N MET A 1 -35.75 -42.02 -7.69
CA MET A 1 -35.64 -40.62 -7.25
C MET A 1 -34.27 -40.35 -6.59
N GLN A 2 -33.83 -41.17 -5.64
CA GLN A 2 -32.55 -40.98 -4.92
C GLN A 2 -31.31 -41.06 -5.86
N GLN A 3 -31.27 -42.07 -6.77
CA GLN A 3 -30.19 -42.20 -7.75
C GLN A 3 -30.11 -41.00 -8.71
N LEU A 4 -31.25 -40.49 -9.16
CA LEU A 4 -31.30 -39.33 -10.05
C LEU A 4 -30.75 -38.08 -9.36
N LEU A 5 -31.13 -37.85 -8.09
CA LEU A 5 -30.59 -36.73 -7.28
C LEU A 5 -29.09 -36.84 -7.07
N THR A 6 -28.59 -38.05 -6.79
CA THR A 6 -27.14 -38.28 -6.63
C THR A 6 -26.38 -38.01 -7.95
N THR A 7 -26.92 -38.47 -9.07
CA THR A 7 -26.29 -38.24 -10.39
C THR A 7 -26.27 -36.75 -10.75
N VAL A 8 -27.37 -36.04 -10.55
CA VAL A 8 -27.42 -34.57 -10.79
C VAL A 8 -26.45 -33.84 -9.89
N PHE A 9 -26.38 -34.21 -8.60
CA PHE A 9 -25.42 -33.63 -7.67
C PHE A 9 -23.96 -33.83 -8.13
N LEU A 10 -23.59 -35.04 -8.54
CA LEU A 10 -22.24 -35.36 -9.03
C LEU A 10 -21.89 -34.59 -10.31
N ILE A 11 -22.83 -34.41 -11.22
CA ILE A 11 -22.62 -33.64 -12.47
C ILE A 11 -22.39 -32.17 -12.13
N VAL A 12 -23.27 -31.54 -11.33
CA VAL A 12 -23.14 -30.14 -10.92
C VAL A 12 -21.82 -29.90 -10.18
N TYR A 13 -21.47 -30.83 -9.31
CA TYR A 13 -20.24 -30.82 -8.55
C TYR A 13 -18.99 -30.85 -9.46
N SER A 14 -18.95 -31.81 -10.41
CA SER A 14 -17.84 -31.94 -11.35
C SER A 14 -17.69 -30.71 -12.26
N LEU A 15 -18.81 -30.17 -12.75
CA LEU A 15 -18.83 -28.94 -13.55
C LEU A 15 -18.31 -27.72 -12.75
N THR A 16 -18.67 -27.63 -11.47
CA THR A 16 -18.21 -26.55 -10.60
C THR A 16 -16.69 -26.63 -10.38
N ILE A 17 -16.17 -27.83 -10.10
CA ILE A 17 -14.70 -28.03 -9.97
C ILE A 17 -14.00 -27.66 -11.28
N ALA A 18 -14.47 -28.18 -12.41
CA ALA A 18 -13.87 -27.90 -13.71
C ALA A 18 -13.86 -26.38 -14.01
N GLY A 19 -14.97 -25.70 -13.75
CA GLY A 19 -15.07 -24.26 -13.90
C GLY A 19 -14.09 -23.49 -13.02
N VAL A 20 -13.94 -23.85 -11.75
CA VAL A 20 -12.98 -23.18 -10.84
C VAL A 20 -11.54 -23.46 -11.23
N VAL A 21 -11.21 -24.70 -11.63
CA VAL A 21 -9.86 -25.04 -12.12
C VAL A 21 -9.55 -24.23 -13.38
N LEU A 22 -10.50 -24.10 -14.30
CA LEU A 22 -10.33 -23.28 -15.50
C LEU A 22 -10.07 -21.80 -15.14
N VAL A 23 -10.83 -21.24 -14.20
CA VAL A 23 -10.64 -19.86 -13.72
C VAL A 23 -9.25 -19.69 -13.10
N ILE A 24 -8.79 -20.65 -12.30
CA ILE A 24 -7.47 -20.59 -11.65
C ILE A 24 -6.35 -20.62 -12.71
N ILE A 25 -6.48 -21.47 -13.71
CA ILE A 25 -5.48 -21.60 -14.79
C ILE A 25 -5.46 -20.33 -15.66
N THR A 26 -6.63 -19.79 -16.02
CA THR A 26 -6.74 -18.59 -16.88
C THR A 26 -6.34 -17.31 -16.16
N ASP A 27 -6.31 -17.30 -14.82
CA ASP A 27 -5.92 -16.13 -14.04
C ASP A 27 -4.40 -15.82 -14.08
N ASN A 28 -3.62 -16.62 -14.83
CA ASN A 28 -2.18 -16.47 -15.07
C ASN A 28 -1.38 -16.21 -13.79
N ARG A 29 -1.56 -17.08 -12.80
CA ARG A 29 -0.89 -16.99 -11.50
C ARG A 29 0.44 -17.71 -11.50
N ASN A 30 1.28 -17.34 -10.55
CA ASN A 30 2.46 -18.12 -10.22
C ASN A 30 2.04 -19.58 -9.90
N PRO A 31 2.60 -20.59 -10.59
CA PRO A 31 2.26 -22.01 -10.38
C PRO A 31 2.33 -22.46 -8.92
N LEU A 32 3.31 -21.93 -8.16
CA LEU A 32 3.48 -22.23 -6.73
C LEU A 32 2.26 -21.78 -5.87
N LYS A 33 1.49 -20.81 -6.34
CA LYS A 33 0.24 -20.38 -5.67
C LYS A 33 -0.99 -21.10 -6.20
N THR A 34 -0.94 -21.57 -7.44
CA THR A 34 -2.06 -22.23 -8.12
C THR A 34 -2.22 -23.67 -7.66
N LEU A 35 -1.11 -24.41 -7.58
CA LEU A 35 -1.10 -25.83 -7.20
C LEU A 35 -1.78 -26.12 -5.84
N PRO A 36 -1.47 -25.43 -4.74
CA PRO A 36 -2.15 -25.64 -3.47
C PRO A 36 -3.66 -25.46 -3.57
N TRP A 37 -4.13 -24.45 -4.31
CA TRP A 37 -5.56 -24.21 -4.49
C TRP A 37 -6.25 -25.32 -5.31
N MET A 38 -5.58 -25.84 -6.33
CA MET A 38 -6.10 -26.98 -7.10
C MET A 38 -6.24 -28.22 -6.20
N LEU A 39 -5.23 -28.52 -5.37
CA LEU A 39 -5.29 -29.63 -4.43
C LEU A 39 -6.46 -29.47 -3.42
N VAL A 40 -6.58 -28.30 -2.80
CA VAL A 40 -7.67 -28.01 -1.85
C VAL A 40 -9.04 -28.19 -2.51
N LEU A 41 -9.22 -27.74 -3.75
CA LEU A 41 -10.47 -27.88 -4.48
C LEU A 41 -10.79 -29.31 -4.89
N VAL A 42 -9.78 -30.12 -5.20
CA VAL A 42 -9.97 -31.54 -5.54
C VAL A 42 -10.31 -32.38 -4.30
N PHE A 43 -9.58 -32.19 -3.20
CA PHE A 43 -9.74 -33.01 -2.00
C PHE A 43 -10.86 -32.55 -1.04
N ALA A 44 -11.20 -31.26 -1.04
CA ALA A 44 -12.23 -30.69 -0.19
C ALA A 44 -13.08 -29.64 -0.94
N PRO A 45 -13.83 -30.03 -1.98
CA PRO A 45 -14.40 -29.10 -2.95
C PRO A 45 -15.40 -28.10 -2.34
N GLY A 46 -16.27 -28.53 -1.45
CA GLY A 46 -17.23 -27.62 -0.80
C GLY A 46 -16.54 -26.58 0.09
N VAL A 47 -15.70 -27.04 0.99
CA VAL A 47 -14.90 -26.18 1.87
C VAL A 47 -13.86 -25.40 1.07
N GLY A 48 -13.22 -26.07 0.12
CA GLY A 48 -12.22 -25.45 -0.76
C GLY A 48 -12.75 -24.29 -1.59
N LEU A 49 -13.96 -24.40 -2.16
CA LEU A 49 -14.65 -23.31 -2.86
C LEU A 49 -14.89 -22.11 -1.94
N LEU A 50 -15.37 -22.38 -0.74
CA LEU A 50 -15.64 -21.33 0.23
C LEU A 50 -14.37 -20.62 0.65
N VAL A 51 -13.31 -21.37 0.97
CA VAL A 51 -12.00 -20.81 1.33
C VAL A 51 -11.36 -20.09 0.14
N TYR A 52 -11.46 -20.65 -1.08
CA TYR A 52 -10.95 -20.00 -2.30
C TYR A 52 -11.66 -18.67 -2.56
N PHE A 53 -12.96 -18.58 -2.38
CA PHE A 53 -13.71 -17.34 -2.56
C PHE A 53 -13.23 -16.23 -1.63
N PHE A 54 -12.91 -16.56 -0.37
CA PHE A 54 -12.43 -15.55 0.59
C PHE A 54 -10.94 -15.25 0.49
N PHE A 55 -10.09 -16.24 0.22
CA PHE A 55 -8.63 -16.11 0.28
C PHE A 55 -7.93 -16.28 -1.07
N GLY A 56 -8.58 -16.95 -2.00
CA GLY A 56 -8.02 -17.32 -3.29
C GLY A 56 -8.13 -16.25 -4.36
N GLN A 57 -8.98 -15.24 -4.25
CA GLN A 57 -9.19 -14.27 -5.32
C GLN A 57 -7.97 -13.35 -5.57
N ASN A 58 -7.63 -13.13 -6.84
CA ASN A 58 -6.58 -12.21 -7.23
C ASN A 58 -7.12 -10.78 -7.31
N LEU A 59 -6.93 -10.02 -6.23
CA LEU A 59 -7.34 -8.62 -6.19
C LEU A 59 -6.36 -7.68 -6.93
N SER A 60 -5.20 -8.15 -7.37
CA SER A 60 -4.25 -7.34 -8.15
C SER A 60 -4.88 -6.82 -9.46
N LYS A 61 -5.87 -7.54 -10.00
CA LYS A 61 -6.64 -7.11 -11.16
C LYS A 61 -7.72 -6.08 -10.83
N ARG A 62 -8.09 -5.89 -9.57
CA ARG A 62 -9.00 -4.83 -9.14
C ARG A 62 -8.24 -3.50 -9.12
N LYS A 63 -8.50 -2.66 -10.09
CA LYS A 63 -7.92 -1.32 -10.17
C LYS A 63 -8.42 -0.49 -8.97
N ILE A 64 -7.57 -0.30 -7.97
CA ILE A 64 -7.85 0.53 -6.78
C ILE A 64 -8.06 1.98 -7.22
N ILE A 65 -7.32 2.43 -8.24
CA ILE A 65 -7.44 3.77 -8.80
C ILE A 65 -8.31 3.71 -10.07
N PRO A 66 -9.40 4.49 -10.16
CA PRO A 66 -10.21 4.60 -11.37
C PRO A 66 -9.36 5.01 -12.58
N ARG A 67 -9.68 4.47 -13.76
CA ARG A 67 -8.94 4.77 -15.00
C ARG A 67 -8.85 6.29 -15.29
N ARG A 68 -9.91 7.04 -14.97
CA ARG A 68 -9.93 8.51 -15.17
C ARG A 68 -8.91 9.21 -14.30
N THR A 69 -8.81 8.82 -13.02
CA THR A 69 -7.83 9.39 -12.07
C THR A 69 -6.40 9.04 -12.50
N ARG A 70 -6.17 7.79 -12.94
CA ARG A 70 -4.87 7.35 -13.43
C ARG A 70 -4.44 8.17 -14.66
N LYS A 71 -5.30 8.29 -15.69
CA LYS A 71 -4.98 9.12 -16.87
C LYS A 71 -4.66 10.57 -16.53
N ARG A 72 -5.34 11.13 -15.51
CA ARG A 72 -5.06 12.50 -15.06
C ARG A 72 -3.70 12.61 -14.38
N ILE A 73 -3.31 11.63 -13.57
CA ILE A 73 -1.99 11.56 -12.93
C ILE A 73 -0.90 11.38 -14.00
N ASP A 74 -1.08 10.43 -14.91
CA ASP A 74 -0.14 10.16 -16.00
C ASP A 74 0.07 11.42 -16.87
N GLY A 75 -1.02 12.08 -17.28
CA GLY A 75 -0.94 13.32 -18.08
C GLY A 75 -0.36 14.54 -17.34
N TRP A 76 -0.46 14.56 -16.01
CA TRP A 76 0.22 15.57 -15.20
C TRP A 76 1.73 15.30 -15.12
N LEU A 77 2.13 14.04 -14.90
CA LEU A 77 3.54 13.63 -14.88
C LEU A 77 4.24 13.92 -16.21
N GLU A 78 3.58 13.67 -17.34
CA GLU A 78 4.12 13.96 -18.68
C GLU A 78 4.33 15.46 -18.93
N LYS A 79 3.49 16.33 -18.38
CA LYS A 79 3.56 17.78 -18.60
C LYS A 79 4.61 18.48 -17.73
N GLU A 80 4.73 18.08 -16.47
CA GLU A 80 5.61 18.79 -15.53
C GLU A 80 7.05 18.25 -15.49
N HIS A 81 7.27 17.03 -16.00
CA HIS A 81 8.55 16.36 -15.94
C HIS A 81 9.04 15.98 -17.33
N ALA A 82 9.15 16.97 -18.23
CA ALA A 82 9.94 16.79 -19.45
C ALA A 82 11.39 16.49 -19.05
N ALA A 83 11.70 15.20 -18.92
CA ALA A 83 13.05 14.76 -18.59
C ALA A 83 13.97 15.20 -19.71
N ASP A 84 15.06 15.85 -19.36
CA ASP A 84 16.16 16.02 -20.30
C ASP A 84 17.00 14.73 -20.33
N PRO A 85 16.89 13.89 -21.39
CA PRO A 85 17.65 12.66 -21.49
C PRO A 85 19.16 12.91 -21.48
N SER A 86 19.61 14.12 -21.83
CA SER A 86 21.03 14.52 -21.84
C SER A 86 21.61 14.67 -20.43
N ALA A 87 20.75 14.87 -19.41
CA ALA A 87 21.16 14.96 -18.02
C ALA A 87 21.64 13.61 -17.42
N VAL A 88 21.35 12.50 -18.11
CA VAL A 88 21.78 11.16 -17.66
C VAL A 88 23.14 10.81 -18.24
N PRO A 89 24.17 10.57 -17.42
CA PRO A 89 25.47 10.11 -17.89
C PRO A 89 25.36 8.89 -18.80
N ALA A 90 26.17 8.81 -19.86
CA ALA A 90 26.08 7.77 -20.89
C ALA A 90 26.03 6.33 -20.32
N ARG A 91 26.81 6.05 -19.26
CA ARG A 91 26.85 4.76 -18.57
C ARG A 91 25.50 4.33 -17.98
N TRP A 92 24.60 5.27 -17.64
CA TRP A 92 23.31 5.02 -17.02
C TRP A 92 22.11 5.12 -17.98
N GLN A 93 22.35 5.56 -19.23
CA GLN A 93 21.27 5.68 -20.21
C GLN A 93 20.50 4.37 -20.47
N PRO A 94 21.15 3.19 -20.57
CA PRO A 94 20.41 1.93 -20.73
C PRO A 94 19.45 1.66 -19.56
N LEU A 95 19.88 1.93 -18.32
CA LEU A 95 19.05 1.79 -17.13
C LEU A 95 17.90 2.82 -17.12
N ALA A 96 18.16 4.06 -17.47
CA ALA A 96 17.13 5.10 -17.55
C ALA A 96 16.04 4.72 -18.57
N ARG A 97 16.42 4.26 -19.77
CA ARG A 97 15.47 3.76 -20.78
C ARG A 97 14.66 2.56 -20.31
N LEU A 98 15.31 1.62 -19.62
CA LEU A 98 14.60 0.45 -19.03
C LEU A 98 13.55 0.90 -18.02
N LEU A 99 13.89 1.81 -17.09
CA LEU A 99 12.98 2.34 -16.08
C LEU A 99 11.84 3.16 -16.68
N GLU A 100 12.13 3.94 -17.72
CA GLU A 100 11.12 4.67 -18.46
C GLU A 100 10.12 3.73 -19.12
N GLN A 101 10.58 2.70 -19.82
CA GLN A 101 9.70 1.75 -20.54
C GLN A 101 8.91 0.83 -19.59
N THR A 102 9.50 0.41 -18.47
CA THR A 102 8.87 -0.58 -17.58
C THR A 102 8.08 0.04 -16.44
N ALA A 103 8.54 1.18 -15.92
CA ALA A 103 7.97 1.83 -14.73
C ALA A 103 7.41 3.23 -15.00
N HIS A 104 7.54 3.76 -16.23
CA HIS A 104 7.24 5.16 -16.59
C HIS A 104 7.98 6.14 -15.66
N ALA A 105 9.18 5.76 -15.21
CA ALA A 105 10.02 6.57 -14.34
C ALA A 105 10.96 7.43 -15.20
N LEU A 106 10.76 8.74 -15.15
CA LEU A 106 11.61 9.71 -15.86
C LEU A 106 12.83 10.07 -15.00
N PRO A 107 14.02 10.25 -15.60
CA PRO A 107 15.17 10.74 -14.87
C PRO A 107 14.94 12.21 -14.47
N LEU A 108 15.18 12.54 -13.21
CA LEU A 108 15.10 13.90 -12.69
C LEU A 108 16.48 14.38 -12.28
N SER A 109 16.77 15.65 -12.56
CA SER A 109 17.98 16.33 -12.12
C SER A 109 17.70 17.30 -10.98
N GLY A 110 18.75 17.75 -10.30
CA GLY A 110 18.64 18.77 -9.24
C GLY A 110 18.19 18.25 -7.87
N SER A 111 17.97 16.95 -7.71
CA SER A 111 17.62 16.35 -6.41
C SER A 111 18.87 16.04 -5.58
N ARG A 112 18.85 16.37 -4.29
CA ARG A 112 19.84 15.94 -3.32
C ARG A 112 19.30 14.75 -2.52
N ILE A 113 20.07 13.67 -2.47
CA ILE A 113 19.72 12.47 -1.70
C ILE A 113 20.59 12.44 -0.45
N VAL A 114 19.94 12.30 0.73
CA VAL A 114 20.60 12.15 2.03
C VAL A 114 20.20 10.79 2.60
N PRO A 115 21.14 9.82 2.70
CA PRO A 115 20.85 8.53 3.30
C PRO A 115 20.83 8.62 4.82
N TYR A 116 19.83 8.02 5.48
CA TYR A 116 19.75 7.81 6.92
C TYR A 116 19.90 6.32 7.21
N ILE A 117 20.85 5.96 8.05
CA ILE A 117 21.17 4.56 8.40
C ILE A 117 20.50 4.11 9.70
N ASP A 118 19.97 5.04 10.48
CA ASP A 118 19.27 4.78 11.73
C ASP A 118 17.94 5.55 11.82
N GLY A 119 17.08 5.10 12.74
CA GLY A 119 15.75 5.68 12.92
C GLY A 119 15.76 7.03 13.58
N GLN A 120 16.70 7.27 14.51
CA GLN A 120 16.76 8.50 15.28
C GLN A 120 17.13 9.68 14.39
N SER A 121 18.23 9.59 13.65
CA SER A 121 18.67 10.67 12.73
C SER A 121 17.62 10.95 11.64
N LYS A 122 16.93 9.91 11.13
CA LYS A 122 15.81 10.08 10.21
C LYS A 122 14.63 10.78 10.87
N MET A 123 14.30 10.46 12.13
CA MET A 123 13.18 11.09 12.85
C MET A 123 13.45 12.55 13.16
N GLU A 124 14.66 12.86 13.62
CA GLU A 124 15.11 14.23 13.87
C GLU A 124 15.01 15.08 12.59
N ALA A 125 15.48 14.56 11.45
CA ALA A 125 15.39 15.24 10.17
C ALA A 125 13.94 15.41 9.70
N LEU A 126 13.08 14.42 9.93
CA LEU A 126 11.66 14.50 9.58
C LEU A 126 10.94 15.57 10.43
N LEU A 127 11.20 15.59 11.74
CA LEU A 127 10.61 16.60 12.63
C LEU A 127 11.08 18.01 12.29
N ALA A 128 12.38 18.17 11.96
CA ALA A 128 12.91 19.45 11.50
C ALA A 128 12.23 19.91 10.20
N ALA A 129 12.10 19.03 9.20
CA ALA A 129 11.42 19.36 7.96
C ALA A 129 9.93 19.70 8.17
N ILE A 130 9.24 18.98 9.10
CA ILE A 130 7.86 19.31 9.48
C ILE A 130 7.79 20.71 10.12
N ALA A 131 8.74 21.04 10.98
CA ALA A 131 8.78 22.35 11.63
C ALA A 131 8.94 23.52 10.62
N GLU A 132 9.59 23.29 9.50
CA GLU A 132 9.78 24.27 8.41
C GLU A 132 8.64 24.28 7.37
N ALA A 133 7.66 23.38 7.48
CA ALA A 133 6.57 23.31 6.51
C ALA A 133 5.75 24.59 6.44
N GLU A 134 5.45 25.07 5.24
CA GLU A 134 4.71 26.31 4.95
C GLU A 134 3.37 26.06 4.26
N HIS A 135 3.20 24.93 3.52
CA HIS A 135 2.02 24.71 2.70
C HIS A 135 1.27 23.43 3.05
N HIS A 136 1.95 22.25 2.99
CA HIS A 136 1.28 20.98 3.24
C HIS A 136 2.24 19.88 3.66
N ILE A 137 1.71 18.93 4.43
CA ILE A 137 2.41 17.74 4.90
C ILE A 137 1.56 16.51 4.55
N HIS A 138 2.14 15.57 3.78
CA HIS A 138 1.51 14.30 3.45
C HIS A 138 2.32 13.16 4.03
N ILE A 139 1.71 12.36 4.89
CA ILE A 139 2.33 11.21 5.55
C ILE A 139 1.63 9.93 5.12
N GLN A 140 2.40 8.93 4.70
CA GLN A 140 1.92 7.59 4.42
C GLN A 140 2.79 6.60 5.16
N TYR A 141 2.21 5.90 6.14
CA TYR A 141 2.93 4.91 6.94
C TYR A 141 2.17 3.59 7.02
N TYR A 142 2.92 2.48 7.03
CA TYR A 142 2.34 1.16 7.28
C TYR A 142 1.91 1.01 8.74
N ILE A 143 2.81 1.35 9.65
CA ILE A 143 2.57 1.36 11.09
C ILE A 143 2.83 2.76 11.61
N LEU A 144 1.87 3.29 12.37
CA LEU A 144 1.94 4.51 13.14
C LEU A 144 1.40 4.18 14.52
N CYS A 145 2.28 3.99 15.50
CA CYS A 145 1.95 3.58 16.86
C CYS A 145 1.66 4.78 17.79
N ASP A 146 0.91 4.51 18.86
CA ASP A 146 0.74 5.44 19.99
C ASP A 146 1.86 5.17 21.01
N ASP A 147 3.10 5.38 20.59
CA ASP A 147 4.33 5.30 21.36
C ASP A 147 5.05 6.67 21.38
N ASP A 148 6.24 6.74 21.95
CA ASP A 148 6.95 8.00 22.06
C ASP A 148 7.29 8.62 20.71
N ALA A 149 7.71 7.83 19.73
CA ALA A 149 8.02 8.32 18.39
C ALA A 149 6.74 8.76 17.64
N GLY A 150 5.67 7.95 17.73
CA GLY A 150 4.39 8.29 17.12
C GLY A 150 3.74 9.51 17.75
N ARG A 151 3.88 9.69 19.08
CA ARG A 151 3.40 10.89 19.78
C ARG A 151 4.18 12.13 19.40
N GLN A 152 5.52 12.07 19.32
CA GLN A 152 6.34 13.19 18.84
C GLN A 152 5.93 13.61 17.44
N LEU A 153 5.74 12.66 16.52
CA LEU A 153 5.27 12.97 15.17
C LEU A 153 3.87 13.59 15.21
N ARG A 154 2.92 12.99 15.94
CA ARG A 154 1.56 13.51 16.09
C ARG A 154 1.59 14.95 16.57
N ASP A 155 2.34 15.25 17.63
CA ASP A 155 2.38 16.58 18.25
C ASP A 155 2.97 17.63 17.30
N ALA A 156 4.01 17.28 16.52
CA ALA A 156 4.56 18.13 15.48
C ALA A 156 3.54 18.42 14.37
N LEU A 157 2.79 17.39 13.92
CA LEU A 157 1.76 17.53 12.89
C LEU A 157 0.58 18.37 13.38
N VAL A 158 0.15 18.17 14.64
CA VAL A 158 -0.92 18.97 15.27
C VAL A 158 -0.49 20.44 15.38
N ALA A 159 0.75 20.71 15.80
CA ALA A 159 1.25 22.08 15.86
C ALA A 159 1.19 22.78 14.49
N LYS A 160 1.49 22.07 13.40
CA LYS A 160 1.39 22.60 12.03
C LYS A 160 -0.07 22.76 11.56
N ALA A 161 -0.93 21.80 11.85
CA ALA A 161 -2.35 21.90 11.53
C ALA A 161 -3.00 23.13 12.21
N ARG A 162 -2.67 23.40 13.47
CA ARG A 162 -3.12 24.61 14.19
C ARG A 162 -2.62 25.93 13.57
N GLN A 163 -1.49 25.89 12.85
CA GLN A 163 -0.98 27.03 12.07
C GLN A 163 -1.65 27.16 10.69
N GLY A 164 -2.64 26.32 10.37
CA GLY A 164 -3.33 26.33 9.08
C GLY A 164 -2.64 25.54 7.96
N ILE A 165 -1.55 24.84 8.26
CA ILE A 165 -0.87 23.96 7.28
C ILE A 165 -1.73 22.72 7.04
N ARG A 166 -1.94 22.36 5.78
CA ARG A 166 -2.74 21.18 5.41
C ARG A 166 -1.98 19.90 5.70
N VAL A 167 -2.47 19.10 6.65
CA VAL A 167 -1.86 17.82 7.03
C VAL A 167 -2.75 16.67 6.61
N ARG A 168 -2.16 15.68 5.90
CA ARG A 168 -2.83 14.44 5.50
C ARG A 168 -2.05 13.23 5.93
N ILE A 169 -2.72 12.28 6.55
CA ILE A 169 -2.15 11.01 7.00
C ILE A 169 -2.91 9.86 6.37
N LEU A 170 -2.16 8.93 5.76
CA LEU A 170 -2.67 7.66 5.28
C LEU A 170 -1.95 6.53 6.01
N TYR A 171 -2.66 5.79 6.85
CA TYR A 171 -2.12 4.64 7.57
C TYR A 171 -2.73 3.33 7.09
N ASP A 172 -2.03 2.19 7.28
CA ASP A 172 -2.60 0.88 6.98
C ASP A 172 -3.47 0.40 8.14
N ASP A 173 -4.71 0.02 7.85
CA ASP A 173 -5.71 -0.34 8.86
C ASP A 173 -5.29 -1.59 9.68
N VAL A 174 -4.68 -2.58 9.03
CA VAL A 174 -4.20 -3.80 9.70
C VAL A 174 -2.86 -3.55 10.38
N GLY A 175 -1.96 -2.80 9.76
CA GLY A 175 -0.69 -2.39 10.37
C GLY A 175 -0.90 -1.64 11.69
N CYS A 176 -1.95 -0.83 11.77
CA CYS A 176 -2.32 -0.07 12.96
C CYS A 176 -3.45 -0.68 13.80
N ALA A 177 -3.79 -1.98 13.60
CA ALA A 177 -4.93 -2.62 14.27
C ALA A 177 -4.83 -2.66 15.81
N ARG A 178 -3.61 -2.55 16.36
CA ARG A 178 -3.36 -2.48 17.82
C ARG A 178 -3.42 -1.05 18.37
N VAL A 179 -3.44 -0.04 17.51
CA VAL A 179 -3.50 1.36 17.91
C VAL A 179 -4.93 1.72 18.26
N LYS A 180 -5.12 2.37 19.40
CA LYS A 180 -6.45 2.80 19.83
C LYS A 180 -7.00 3.85 18.85
N LYS A 181 -8.25 3.72 18.46
CA LYS A 181 -8.92 4.66 17.54
C LYS A 181 -8.82 6.11 18.00
N ARG A 182 -8.85 6.33 19.31
CA ARG A 182 -8.73 7.63 19.96
C ARG A 182 -7.49 8.40 19.48
N PHE A 183 -6.34 7.71 19.29
CA PHE A 183 -5.12 8.33 18.78
C PHE A 183 -5.30 9.04 17.44
N PHE A 184 -6.05 8.41 16.52
CA PHE A 184 -6.38 9.01 15.23
C PHE A 184 -7.52 10.02 15.30
N GLU A 185 -8.45 9.84 16.22
CA GLU A 185 -9.58 10.76 16.45
C GLU A 185 -9.11 12.09 17.02
N GLU A 186 -8.14 12.07 17.93
CA GLU A 186 -7.49 13.27 18.45
C GLU A 186 -6.84 14.10 17.34
N MET A 187 -6.12 13.47 16.42
CA MET A 187 -5.54 14.16 15.26
C MET A 187 -6.63 14.75 14.33
N ARG A 188 -7.73 14.03 14.12
CA ARG A 188 -8.86 14.56 13.31
C ARG A 188 -9.53 15.75 13.97
N ALA A 189 -9.67 15.75 15.29
CA ALA A 189 -10.23 16.88 16.04
C ALA A 189 -9.39 18.16 15.90
N GLU A 190 -8.07 18.00 15.63
CA GLU A 190 -7.15 19.11 15.37
C GLU A 190 -7.08 19.51 13.88
N GLY A 191 -8.01 19.02 13.04
CA GLY A 191 -8.09 19.38 11.63
C GLY A 191 -7.20 18.57 10.69
N ILE A 192 -6.54 17.51 11.16
CA ILE A 192 -5.72 16.63 10.31
C ILE A 192 -6.63 15.66 9.55
N GLU A 193 -6.44 15.58 8.23
CA GLU A 193 -7.12 14.60 7.38
C GLU A 193 -6.49 13.23 7.56
N VAL A 194 -7.09 12.32 8.33
CA VAL A 194 -6.55 10.99 8.66
C VAL A 194 -7.39 9.88 8.04
N PHE A 195 -6.78 9.08 7.16
CA PHE A 195 -7.44 8.03 6.41
C PHE A 195 -6.80 6.66 6.66
N ALA A 196 -7.64 5.62 6.76
CA ALA A 196 -7.19 4.23 6.77
C ALA A 196 -7.13 3.68 5.35
N PHE A 197 -5.98 3.10 4.97
CA PHE A 197 -5.86 2.39 3.69
C PHE A 197 -6.53 1.03 3.79
N LEU A 198 -7.47 0.76 2.88
CA LEU A 198 -8.24 -0.49 2.79
C LEU A 198 -8.84 -0.90 4.15
N HIS A 199 -9.66 -0.02 4.71
CA HIS A 199 -10.37 -0.28 5.95
C HIS A 199 -11.05 -1.65 5.94
N VAL A 200 -10.75 -2.49 6.94
CA VAL A 200 -11.24 -3.86 7.08
C VAL A 200 -12.44 -3.84 8.01
N GLN A 201 -13.64 -3.90 7.42
CA GLN A 201 -14.87 -4.10 8.17
C GLN A 201 -15.09 -5.58 8.50
N PHE A 202 -15.76 -5.84 9.62
CA PHE A 202 -16.18 -7.20 9.97
C PHE A 202 -17.25 -7.73 8.97
N PRO A 203 -17.21 -9.03 8.57
CA PRO A 203 -16.31 -10.08 9.05
C PRO A 203 -14.88 -9.92 8.50
N ARG A 204 -13.89 -10.14 9.37
CA ARG A 204 -12.45 -9.99 9.08
C ARG A 204 -11.93 -10.87 7.92
N PHE A 205 -12.77 -11.74 7.39
CA PHE A 205 -12.48 -12.65 6.28
C PHE A 205 -12.70 -12.01 4.91
N THR A 206 -12.29 -10.78 4.73
CA THR A 206 -12.29 -10.17 3.40
C THR A 206 -10.96 -10.44 2.71
N SER A 207 -11.00 -10.73 1.41
CA SER A 207 -9.82 -10.86 0.55
C SER A 207 -8.88 -9.63 0.59
N LYS A 208 -9.33 -8.52 1.21
CA LYS A 208 -8.56 -7.28 1.38
C LYS A 208 -7.50 -7.36 2.50
N VAL A 209 -7.56 -8.37 3.39
CA VAL A 209 -6.60 -8.52 4.49
C VAL A 209 -5.17 -8.69 3.98
N ASN A 210 -4.98 -9.34 2.83
CA ASN A 210 -3.67 -9.59 2.24
C ASN A 210 -3.07 -8.40 1.46
N TYR A 211 -3.86 -7.35 1.23
CA TYR A 211 -3.42 -6.16 0.49
C TYR A 211 -3.08 -5.05 1.47
N ARG A 212 -1.79 -4.94 1.80
CA ARG A 212 -1.29 -3.98 2.76
C ARG A 212 -0.45 -2.90 2.09
N ASN A 213 -0.55 -1.70 2.60
CA ASN A 213 0.24 -0.58 2.14
C ASN A 213 1.53 -0.47 2.96
N HIS A 214 2.55 -1.22 2.55
CA HIS A 214 3.82 -1.28 3.28
C HIS A 214 4.77 -0.10 2.99
N ARG A 215 4.27 1.00 2.46
CA ARG A 215 5.07 2.20 2.16
C ARG A 215 5.25 3.06 3.40
N LYS A 216 6.41 3.73 3.50
CA LYS A 216 6.74 4.73 4.49
C LYS A 216 7.25 5.94 3.74
N ILE A 217 6.37 6.91 3.55
CA ILE A 217 6.62 8.10 2.73
C ILE A 217 6.15 9.31 3.52
N ALA A 218 6.97 10.36 3.55
CA ALA A 218 6.54 11.69 3.96
C ALA A 218 6.90 12.68 2.86
N VAL A 219 5.99 13.59 2.55
CA VAL A 219 6.21 14.67 1.59
C VAL A 219 5.86 15.98 2.25
N ILE A 220 6.79 16.91 2.27
CA ILE A 220 6.63 18.23 2.87
C ILE A 220 6.78 19.28 1.76
N ASP A 221 5.74 20.08 1.57
CA ASP A 221 5.64 21.18 0.60
C ASP A 221 5.93 20.79 -0.85
N GLY A 222 5.88 19.48 -1.18
CA GLY A 222 6.28 18.95 -2.49
C GLY A 222 7.78 19.06 -2.79
N ARG A 223 8.60 19.53 -1.83
CA ARG A 223 10.03 19.78 -1.98
C ARG A 223 10.91 18.76 -1.27
N ILE A 224 10.50 18.32 -0.08
CA ILE A 224 11.25 17.35 0.73
C ILE A 224 10.46 16.05 0.77
N GLY A 225 11.12 14.94 0.39
CA GLY A 225 10.54 13.61 0.42
C GLY A 225 11.36 12.66 1.27
N PHE A 226 10.73 11.99 2.24
CA PHE A 226 11.32 10.87 2.98
C PHE A 226 10.73 9.57 2.48
N ILE A 227 11.58 8.64 2.07
CA ILE A 227 11.19 7.31 1.57
C ILE A 227 12.09 6.28 2.25
N GLY A 228 11.54 5.16 2.70
CA GLY A 228 12.39 4.11 3.26
C GLY A 228 11.63 2.95 3.88
N GLY A 229 12.37 2.08 4.56
CA GLY A 229 11.86 0.90 5.26
C GLY A 229 11.50 1.13 6.74
N MET A 230 11.98 2.19 7.34
CA MET A 230 11.80 2.45 8.77
C MET A 230 10.34 2.75 9.10
N ILE A 231 9.78 2.00 10.04
CA ILE A 231 8.45 2.22 10.62
C ILE A 231 8.57 3.11 11.85
N LEU A 232 7.46 3.75 12.22
CA LEU A 232 7.36 4.54 13.46
C LEU A 232 6.85 3.61 14.58
N ASP A 233 7.77 2.83 15.11
CA ASP A 233 7.55 1.90 16.22
C ASP A 233 8.85 1.83 17.05
N VAL A 234 8.77 2.14 18.32
CA VAL A 234 9.92 2.14 19.26
C VAL A 234 10.59 0.77 19.35
N MET A 235 9.84 -0.33 19.15
CA MET A 235 10.43 -1.68 19.15
C MET A 235 11.48 -1.88 18.04
N PHE A 236 11.43 -1.12 16.96
CA PHE A 236 12.42 -1.19 15.88
C PHE A 236 13.63 -0.25 16.11
N PHE A 237 13.51 0.74 17.00
CA PHE A 237 14.63 1.62 17.38
C PHE A 237 15.58 0.96 18.39
N VAL A 238 15.11 -0.06 19.12
CA VAL A 238 15.85 -0.72 20.20
C VAL A 238 16.59 -1.99 19.76
N LEU A 239 16.28 -2.53 18.55
CA LEU A 239 16.84 -3.79 18.05
C LEU A 239 17.98 -3.62 17.02
N LEU A 240 18.48 -2.42 16.81
CA LEU A 240 19.69 -2.10 16.04
C LEU A 240 20.72 -1.39 16.93
#